data_b711e0cffe5862799bf76460d42d2406
#
_entry.id   b711e0cffe5862799bf76460d42d2406
#
_cell.length_a   1.000
_cell.length_b   1.000
_cell.length_c   1.000
_cell.angle_alpha   90.00
_cell.angle_beta   90.00
_cell.angle_gamma   90.00
#
_symmetry.space_group_name_H-M   'P 1'
#
loop_
_entity.id
_entity.type
_entity.pdbx_description
1 polymer ?
#
loop_
_entity_poly.entity_id
_entity_poly.type
_entity_poly.pdbx_seq_one_letter_code
_entity_poly.pdbx_strand_id
1 'polypeptide(L)'
;ELIMEYPVGVEMSNTYLSFEVTSAALKLVRDFMLVKEGENVVITADTSADFRVVEAVAGAAYSVGANPVIIHYPTSGKAYEEPIRPVADAVVHADVWIELAYYCSMHTPCFRKAMENGARFTCLNGMDVIMLVNTVGRVDYDVLIEFGEYLTDKVHRSNEVIVTDKNGTNLVGYNQGRGVKHSGQRATKKGYPVMLGGQVSWCPVEETINGKLIFDSALFPPDTLGLLNSNVELTLENGVVTKIEGGKDAAIFEKWLNKFNDPNMFRLAHYSIGFNPGVTKPTGRIVEDERLFGCIEMGIGSQGASLMGACWDAAAHTDGIVS
;
A
#
# COMPACT_ATOMS: atom_id res chain seq x y z
N GLU A 1 17.74 -20.59 -7.89
CA GLU A 1 16.47 -20.40 -7.17
C GLU A 1 16.42 -21.37 -6.01
N LEU A 2 16.60 -20.88 -4.79
CA LEU A 2 16.29 -21.66 -3.59
C LEU A 2 14.77 -21.51 -3.39
N ILE A 3 14.00 -22.41 -3.97
CA ILE A 3 12.62 -22.62 -3.55
C ILE A 3 12.74 -23.24 -2.15
N MET A 4 12.45 -22.48 -1.11
CA MET A 4 12.26 -23.05 0.21
C MET A 4 10.94 -23.80 0.18
N GLU A 5 11.00 -25.12 -0.04
CA GLU A 5 9.84 -25.98 0.18
C GLU A 5 9.66 -26.14 1.69
N TYR A 6 8.56 -25.64 2.21
CA TYR A 6 8.19 -25.91 3.60
C TYR A 6 7.64 -27.32 3.69
N PRO A 7 8.04 -28.10 4.68
CA PRO A 7 7.43 -29.40 4.94
C PRO A 7 5.91 -29.26 5.10
N VAL A 8 5.16 -30.26 4.60
CA VAL A 8 3.71 -30.30 4.76
C VAL A 8 3.35 -30.20 6.25
N GLY A 9 2.47 -29.25 6.60
CA GLY A 9 2.02 -29.02 7.98
C GLY A 9 2.82 -27.97 8.76
N VAL A 10 3.82 -27.32 8.16
CA VAL A 10 4.49 -26.17 8.77
C VAL A 10 3.82 -24.88 8.31
N GLU A 11 3.22 -24.16 9.25
CA GLU A 11 2.62 -22.85 8.96
C GLU A 11 3.70 -21.79 8.75
N MET A 12 3.47 -20.90 7.79
CA MET A 12 4.35 -19.74 7.50
C MET A 12 4.55 -18.83 8.74
N SER A 13 3.55 -18.77 9.62
CA SER A 13 3.60 -18.04 10.89
C SER A 13 4.74 -18.49 11.82
N ASN A 14 5.32 -19.67 11.62
CA ASN A 14 6.46 -20.18 12.38
C ASN A 14 7.82 -19.73 11.83
N THR A 15 7.86 -18.91 10.79
CA THR A 15 9.12 -18.35 10.27
C THR A 15 9.61 -17.25 11.22
N TYR A 16 10.78 -17.47 11.82
CA TYR A 16 11.29 -16.55 12.83
C TYR A 16 12.09 -15.40 12.26
N LEU A 17 13.02 -15.60 11.35
CA LEU A 17 13.90 -14.56 10.79
C LEU A 17 14.29 -13.48 11.83
N SER A 18 14.63 -13.92 13.06
CA SER A 18 14.73 -13.02 14.22
C SER A 18 15.83 -11.96 14.06
N PHE A 19 16.92 -12.29 13.39
CA PHE A 19 18.00 -11.33 13.14
C PHE A 19 17.61 -10.35 12.02
N GLU A 20 16.98 -10.87 10.97
CA GLU A 20 16.54 -10.09 9.84
C GLU A 20 15.41 -9.12 10.21
N VAL A 21 14.42 -9.56 11.00
CA VAL A 21 13.32 -8.68 11.46
C VAL A 21 13.84 -7.59 12.38
N THR A 22 14.81 -7.90 13.25
CA THR A 22 15.45 -6.90 14.10
C THR A 22 16.19 -5.84 13.26
N SER A 23 16.94 -6.28 12.25
CA SER A 23 17.63 -5.37 11.32
C SER A 23 16.65 -4.54 10.51
N ALA A 24 15.56 -5.16 10.02
CA ALA A 24 14.52 -4.48 9.26
C ALA A 24 13.77 -3.43 10.10
N ALA A 25 13.43 -3.77 11.34
CA ALA A 25 12.80 -2.85 12.28
C ALA A 25 13.71 -1.64 12.59
N LEU A 26 15.02 -1.86 12.75
CA LEU A 26 15.98 -0.78 12.95
C LEU A 26 16.05 0.14 11.72
N LYS A 27 16.06 -0.41 10.50
CA LYS A 27 15.98 0.39 9.27
C LYS A 27 14.67 1.20 9.20
N LEU A 28 13.53 0.59 9.51
CA LEU A 28 12.24 1.27 9.54
C LEU A 28 12.28 2.47 10.49
N VAL A 29 12.75 2.26 11.70
CA VAL A 29 12.73 3.28 12.76
C VAL A 29 13.77 4.37 12.50
N ARG A 30 15.03 3.99 12.26
CA ARG A 30 16.16 4.91 12.17
C ARG A 30 16.26 5.58 10.79
N ASP A 31 16.15 4.79 9.71
CA ASP A 31 16.49 5.25 8.37
C ASP A 31 15.27 5.71 7.57
N PHE A 32 14.08 5.16 7.85
CA PHE A 32 12.85 5.52 7.15
C PHE A 32 12.02 6.53 7.96
N MET A 33 11.67 6.22 9.22
CA MET A 33 10.90 7.11 10.08
C MET A 33 11.74 8.20 10.73
N LEU A 34 13.08 8.09 10.66
CA LEU A 34 14.03 9.06 11.22
C LEU A 34 13.77 9.38 12.69
N VAL A 35 13.47 8.36 13.47
CA VAL A 35 13.21 8.47 14.91
C VAL A 35 14.47 8.96 15.63
N LYS A 36 14.30 9.89 16.57
CA LYS A 36 15.38 10.51 17.33
C LYS A 36 15.28 10.18 18.81
N GLU A 37 16.40 10.32 19.49
CA GLU A 37 16.47 10.24 20.96
C GLU A 37 15.45 11.14 21.61
N GLY A 38 14.74 10.63 22.63
CA GLY A 38 13.74 11.35 23.42
C GLY A 38 12.36 11.48 22.77
N GLU A 39 12.18 11.12 21.49
CA GLU A 39 10.86 11.19 20.85
C GLU A 39 9.90 10.12 21.37
N ASN A 40 8.61 10.47 21.48
CA ASN A 40 7.54 9.55 21.84
C ASN A 40 7.06 8.82 20.59
N VAL A 41 7.32 7.51 20.53
CA VAL A 41 6.92 6.65 19.41
C VAL A 41 5.70 5.83 19.81
N VAL A 42 4.54 6.16 19.28
CA VAL A 42 3.32 5.38 19.50
C VAL A 42 3.20 4.33 18.40
N ILE A 43 3.17 3.06 18.80
CA ILE A 43 3.00 1.90 17.94
C ILE A 43 1.62 1.33 18.19
N THR A 44 0.73 1.44 17.21
CA THR A 44 -0.63 0.89 17.31
C THR A 44 -0.70 -0.46 16.61
N ALA A 45 -1.23 -1.46 17.31
CA ALA A 45 -1.38 -2.82 16.85
C ALA A 45 -2.71 -3.38 17.32
N ASP A 46 -3.39 -4.11 16.48
CA ASP A 46 -4.60 -4.83 16.86
C ASP A 46 -4.33 -6.33 17.05
N THR A 47 -5.38 -7.08 17.42
CA THR A 47 -5.26 -8.53 17.67
C THR A 47 -4.96 -9.35 16.42
N SER A 48 -4.99 -8.76 15.22
CA SER A 48 -4.60 -9.39 13.94
C SER A 48 -3.16 -9.08 13.54
N ALA A 49 -2.47 -8.17 14.24
CA ALA A 49 -1.09 -7.80 13.95
C ALA A 49 -0.10 -8.92 14.31
N ASP A 50 0.96 -9.07 13.52
CA ASP A 50 2.09 -9.93 13.89
C ASP A 50 2.91 -9.26 15.03
N PHE A 51 2.69 -9.73 16.24
CA PHE A 51 3.29 -9.10 17.44
C PHE A 51 4.82 -9.19 17.47
N ARG A 52 5.44 -10.10 16.72
CA ARG A 52 6.90 -10.18 16.55
C ARG A 52 7.44 -8.92 15.86
N VAL A 53 6.70 -8.40 14.87
CA VAL A 53 7.00 -7.13 14.20
C VAL A 53 6.82 -5.95 15.16
N VAL A 54 5.73 -5.95 15.93
CA VAL A 54 5.44 -4.90 16.93
C VAL A 54 6.57 -4.79 17.95
N GLU A 55 6.99 -5.92 18.52
CA GLU A 55 8.09 -5.96 19.50
C GLU A 55 9.43 -5.55 18.88
N ALA A 56 9.73 -6.00 17.65
CA ALA A 56 10.95 -5.63 16.96
C ALA A 56 11.01 -4.12 16.69
N VAL A 57 9.90 -3.51 16.26
CA VAL A 57 9.80 -2.06 16.02
C VAL A 57 9.93 -1.27 17.31
N ALA A 58 9.27 -1.71 18.40
CA ALA A 58 9.40 -1.08 19.70
C ALA A 58 10.83 -1.18 20.25
N GLY A 59 11.46 -2.37 20.14
CA GLY A 59 12.86 -2.57 20.53
C GLY A 59 13.82 -1.70 19.72
N ALA A 60 13.57 -1.54 18.42
CA ALA A 60 14.36 -0.65 17.57
C ALA A 60 14.20 0.82 17.99
N ALA A 61 12.98 1.28 18.28
CA ALA A 61 12.74 2.64 18.78
C ALA A 61 13.44 2.89 20.12
N TYR A 62 13.37 1.92 21.02
CA TYR A 62 14.11 1.99 22.30
C TYR A 62 15.62 2.05 22.10
N SER A 63 16.16 1.27 21.16
CA SER A 63 17.60 1.20 20.89
C SER A 63 18.19 2.49 20.33
N VAL A 64 17.39 3.36 19.70
CA VAL A 64 17.82 4.68 19.24
C VAL A 64 17.54 5.78 20.28
N GLY A 65 17.17 5.39 21.51
CA GLY A 65 16.95 6.32 22.64
C GLY A 65 15.58 7.00 22.66
N ALA A 66 14.63 6.53 21.87
CA ALA A 66 13.26 7.03 21.89
C ALA A 66 12.43 6.37 23.01
N ASN A 67 11.22 6.88 23.23
CA ASN A 67 10.24 6.39 24.20
C ASN A 67 9.12 5.61 23.47
N PRO A 68 9.27 4.31 23.19
CA PRO A 68 8.21 3.55 22.52
C PRO A 68 7.05 3.24 23.47
N VAL A 69 5.83 3.37 22.95
CA VAL A 69 4.60 2.94 23.60
C VAL A 69 3.83 2.03 22.63
N ILE A 70 3.55 0.80 23.04
CA ILE A 70 2.72 -0.13 22.30
C ILE A 70 1.29 -0.03 22.82
N ILE A 71 0.34 0.17 21.91
CA ILE A 71 -1.09 0.10 22.23
C ILE A 71 -1.67 -1.07 21.48
N HIS A 72 -2.07 -2.11 22.20
CA HIS A 72 -2.67 -3.31 21.65
C HIS A 72 -4.16 -3.38 21.98
N TYR A 73 -5.00 -3.53 20.97
CA TYR A 73 -6.46 -3.46 21.09
C TYR A 73 -7.16 -4.44 20.15
N PRO A 74 -8.46 -4.74 20.38
CA PRO A 74 -9.20 -5.60 19.48
C PRO A 74 -9.27 -5.06 18.05
N THR A 75 -9.14 -5.93 17.04
CA THR A 75 -9.30 -5.56 15.64
C THR A 75 -10.66 -4.89 15.43
N SER A 76 -10.67 -3.70 14.82
CA SER A 76 -11.89 -2.99 14.47
C SER A 76 -12.53 -3.54 13.20
N GLY A 77 -13.79 -3.18 12.95
CA GLY A 77 -14.58 -3.79 11.89
C GLY A 77 -14.23 -3.37 10.46
N LYS A 78 -13.55 -2.23 10.23
CA LYS A 78 -13.27 -1.70 8.89
C LYS A 78 -12.17 -0.63 8.86
N ALA A 79 -11.55 -0.47 7.70
CA ALA A 79 -10.59 0.61 7.45
C ALA A 79 -11.25 2.00 7.53
N TYR A 80 -10.44 2.99 7.92
CA TYR A 80 -10.82 4.41 8.02
C TYR A 80 -11.89 4.70 9.09
N GLU A 81 -12.09 3.79 10.03
CA GLU A 81 -12.90 3.99 11.22
C GLU A 81 -12.07 4.58 12.35
N GLU A 82 -12.63 5.56 13.07
CA GLU A 82 -11.95 6.13 14.23
C GLU A 82 -11.69 5.03 15.27
N PRO A 83 -10.44 4.82 15.70
CA PRO A 83 -10.14 3.81 16.71
C PRO A 83 -10.76 4.19 18.06
N ILE A 84 -10.82 3.21 18.96
CA ILE A 84 -11.31 3.45 20.33
C ILE A 84 -10.57 4.62 20.97
N ARG A 85 -11.28 5.39 21.81
CA ARG A 85 -10.80 6.65 22.37
C ARG A 85 -9.39 6.58 23.01
N PRO A 86 -9.01 5.55 23.78
CA PRO A 86 -7.64 5.49 24.33
C PRO A 86 -6.54 5.46 23.26
N VAL A 87 -6.79 4.83 22.11
CA VAL A 87 -5.89 4.83 20.95
C VAL A 87 -5.87 6.20 20.30
N ALA A 88 -7.06 6.75 20.01
CA ALA A 88 -7.21 8.06 19.39
C ALA A 88 -6.55 9.18 20.24
N ASP A 89 -6.75 9.17 21.55
CA ASP A 89 -6.15 10.15 22.46
C ASP A 89 -4.61 10.02 22.52
N ALA A 90 -4.07 8.81 22.45
CA ALA A 90 -2.62 8.59 22.51
C ALA A 90 -1.89 9.07 21.24
N VAL A 91 -2.41 8.74 20.05
CA VAL A 91 -1.72 9.02 18.78
C VAL A 91 -1.61 10.52 18.49
N VAL A 92 -2.51 11.35 19.02
CA VAL A 92 -2.45 12.81 18.84
C VAL A 92 -1.29 13.47 19.59
N HIS A 93 -0.65 12.76 20.52
CA HIS A 93 0.50 13.22 21.29
C HIS A 93 1.81 12.53 20.87
N ALA A 94 1.80 11.74 19.82
CA ALA A 94 2.99 11.09 19.30
C ALA A 94 3.88 12.07 18.51
N ASP A 95 5.22 11.95 18.66
CA ASP A 95 6.17 12.52 17.72
C ASP A 95 6.26 11.66 16.46
N VAL A 96 6.15 10.34 16.65
CA VAL A 96 6.11 9.34 15.57
C VAL A 96 5.00 8.34 15.85
N TRP A 97 4.15 8.11 14.87
CA TRP A 97 3.11 7.09 14.93
C TRP A 97 3.37 6.03 13.87
N ILE A 98 3.61 4.79 14.30
CA ILE A 98 3.76 3.61 13.44
C ILE A 98 2.53 2.72 13.62
N GLU A 99 1.69 2.63 12.60
CA GLU A 99 0.48 1.85 12.62
C GLU A 99 0.73 0.47 12.01
N LEU A 100 0.61 -0.57 12.83
CA LEU A 100 0.73 -1.99 12.46
C LEU A 100 -0.60 -2.73 12.57
N ALA A 101 -1.68 -2.04 12.95
CA ALA A 101 -3.02 -2.61 12.99
C ALA A 101 -3.48 -3.07 11.60
N TYR A 102 -4.37 -4.05 11.54
CA TYR A 102 -4.87 -4.60 10.28
C TYR A 102 -5.64 -3.56 9.45
N TYR A 103 -6.47 -2.75 10.11
CA TYR A 103 -7.21 -1.68 9.45
C TYR A 103 -6.54 -0.32 9.64
N CYS A 104 -6.46 0.42 8.54
CA CYS A 104 -5.82 1.72 8.48
C CYS A 104 -6.68 2.81 9.13
N SER A 105 -6.08 3.63 10.00
CA SER A 105 -6.71 4.80 10.61
C SER A 105 -6.51 6.11 9.83
N MET A 106 -5.95 6.06 8.62
CA MET A 106 -5.81 7.27 7.78
C MET A 106 -7.18 7.94 7.55
N HIS A 107 -7.17 9.25 7.43
CA HIS A 107 -8.37 10.08 7.19
C HIS A 107 -9.35 10.18 8.38
N THR A 108 -9.09 9.52 9.49
CA THR A 108 -9.89 9.64 10.72
C THR A 108 -9.64 10.98 11.44
N PRO A 109 -10.51 11.40 12.38
CA PRO A 109 -10.28 12.59 13.21
C PRO A 109 -8.96 12.57 13.96
N CYS A 110 -8.61 11.44 14.61
CA CYS A 110 -7.34 11.34 15.36
C CYS A 110 -6.13 11.41 14.43
N PHE A 111 -6.19 10.82 13.23
CA PHE A 111 -5.13 10.94 12.23
C PHE A 111 -4.92 12.41 11.84
N ARG A 112 -5.99 13.12 11.46
CA ARG A 112 -5.89 14.55 11.10
C ARG A 112 -5.26 15.35 12.24
N LYS A 113 -5.71 15.10 13.46
CA LYS A 113 -5.19 15.80 14.65
C LYS A 113 -3.73 15.48 14.94
N ALA A 114 -3.30 14.23 14.80
CA ALA A 114 -1.90 13.84 14.92
C ALA A 114 -1.03 14.55 13.87
N MET A 115 -1.51 14.62 12.60
CA MET A 115 -0.80 15.36 11.54
C MET A 115 -0.71 16.88 11.83
N GLU A 116 -1.79 17.50 12.29
CA GLU A 116 -1.81 18.91 12.71
C GLU A 116 -0.81 19.17 13.85
N ASN A 117 -0.67 18.24 14.78
CA ASN A 117 0.29 18.33 15.89
C ASN A 117 1.74 18.01 15.45
N GLY A 118 1.95 17.62 14.21
CA GLY A 118 3.28 17.44 13.62
C GLY A 118 3.83 16.02 13.75
N ALA A 119 3.01 15.02 14.06
CA ALA A 119 3.44 13.63 14.07
C ALA A 119 3.95 13.18 12.70
N ARG A 120 4.98 12.36 12.66
CA ARG A 120 5.38 11.59 11.47
C ARG A 120 4.65 10.26 11.53
N PHE A 121 3.98 9.92 10.47
CA PHE A 121 3.11 8.74 10.44
C PHE A 121 3.49 7.79 9.31
N THR A 122 3.42 6.49 9.58
CA THR A 122 3.40 5.45 8.57
C THR A 122 2.35 4.40 8.90
N CYS A 123 1.67 3.92 7.86
CA CYS A 123 0.69 2.85 7.92
C CYS A 123 1.27 1.61 7.25
N LEU A 124 1.42 0.54 8.00
CA LEU A 124 2.02 -0.72 7.59
C LEU A 124 1.07 -1.90 7.91
N ASN A 125 -0.16 -1.78 7.41
CA ASN A 125 -1.24 -2.73 7.69
C ASN A 125 -0.90 -4.15 7.25
N GLY A 126 -1.21 -5.11 8.11
CA GLY A 126 -0.94 -6.52 7.83
C GLY A 126 0.54 -6.90 7.71
N MET A 127 1.44 -6.03 8.17
CA MET A 127 2.88 -6.27 8.15
C MET A 127 3.24 -7.46 9.02
N ASP A 128 3.72 -8.52 8.41
CA ASP A 128 4.31 -9.67 9.10
C ASP A 128 5.85 -9.66 8.99
N VAL A 129 6.49 -10.61 9.65
CA VAL A 129 7.95 -10.74 9.64
C VAL A 129 8.51 -10.82 8.21
N ILE A 130 7.90 -11.63 7.34
CA ILE A 130 8.38 -11.83 5.97
C ILE A 130 8.25 -10.54 5.16
N MET A 131 7.10 -9.88 5.26
CA MET A 131 6.86 -8.62 4.55
C MET A 131 7.84 -7.55 5.01
N LEU A 132 8.04 -7.36 6.32
CA LEU A 132 8.98 -6.36 6.83
C LEU A 132 10.42 -6.64 6.38
N VAL A 133 10.85 -7.90 6.45
CA VAL A 133 12.21 -8.31 6.04
C VAL A 133 12.41 -8.08 4.55
N ASN A 134 11.44 -8.42 3.71
CA ASN A 134 11.55 -8.28 2.26
C ASN A 134 11.46 -6.82 1.82
N THR A 135 10.44 -6.08 2.28
CA THR A 135 10.13 -4.75 1.76
C THR A 135 10.96 -3.63 2.37
N VAL A 136 11.54 -3.85 3.56
CA VAL A 136 12.35 -2.88 4.29
C VAL A 136 13.76 -3.40 4.55
N GLY A 137 13.88 -4.60 5.13
CA GLY A 137 15.17 -5.12 5.61
C GLY A 137 16.18 -5.35 4.50
N ARG A 138 15.77 -5.96 3.41
CA ARG A 138 16.61 -6.35 2.25
C ARG A 138 16.77 -5.27 1.20
N VAL A 139 16.16 -4.12 1.40
CA VAL A 139 16.12 -3.03 0.41
C VAL A 139 17.14 -1.96 0.77
N ASP A 140 17.90 -1.50 -0.21
CA ASP A 140 18.67 -0.26 -0.11
C ASP A 140 17.73 0.93 -0.36
N TYR A 141 17.41 1.65 0.71
CA TYR A 141 16.42 2.74 0.66
C TYR A 141 16.93 3.98 -0.09
N ASP A 142 18.23 4.22 -0.14
CA ASP A 142 18.81 5.33 -0.93
C ASP A 142 18.59 5.07 -2.41
N VAL A 143 18.93 3.87 -2.86
CA VAL A 143 18.70 3.43 -4.25
C VAL A 143 17.22 3.39 -4.59
N LEU A 144 16.37 2.91 -3.68
CA LEU A 144 14.93 2.84 -3.88
C LEU A 144 14.33 4.24 -4.08
N ILE A 145 14.72 5.20 -3.26
CA ILE A 145 14.24 6.59 -3.34
C ILE A 145 14.72 7.24 -4.64
N GLU A 146 16.01 7.13 -4.97
CA GLU A 146 16.58 7.68 -6.20
C GLU A 146 15.89 7.11 -7.45
N PHE A 147 15.63 5.81 -7.47
CA PHE A 147 14.90 5.19 -8.59
C PHE A 147 13.44 5.67 -8.67
N GLY A 148 12.77 5.82 -7.53
CA GLY A 148 11.42 6.39 -7.47
C GLY A 148 11.37 7.86 -7.94
N GLU A 149 12.36 8.67 -7.61
CA GLU A 149 12.51 10.03 -8.12
C GLU A 149 12.70 10.05 -9.65
N TYR A 150 13.53 9.14 -10.16
CA TYR A 150 13.72 8.97 -11.60
C TYR A 150 12.39 8.61 -12.31
N LEU A 151 11.64 7.64 -11.79
CA LEU A 151 10.35 7.25 -12.35
C LEU A 151 9.34 8.40 -12.27
N THR A 152 9.29 9.11 -11.14
CA THR A 152 8.43 10.28 -10.94
C THR A 152 8.68 11.34 -12.00
N ASP A 153 9.95 11.68 -12.27
CA ASP A 153 10.34 12.65 -13.30
C ASP A 153 9.92 12.17 -14.70
N LYS A 154 10.12 10.88 -15.02
CA LYS A 154 9.72 10.29 -16.30
C LYS A 154 8.22 10.37 -16.52
N VAL A 155 7.42 9.94 -15.53
CA VAL A 155 5.96 9.98 -15.61
C VAL A 155 5.45 11.42 -15.71
N HIS A 156 5.99 12.34 -14.89
CA HIS A 156 5.58 13.74 -14.87
C HIS A 156 5.83 14.47 -16.21
N ARG A 157 6.92 14.13 -16.91
CA ARG A 157 7.26 14.70 -18.21
C ARG A 157 6.58 14.01 -19.39
N SER A 158 5.94 12.87 -19.17
CA SER A 158 5.25 12.17 -20.26
C SER A 158 3.94 12.86 -20.62
N ASN A 159 3.62 12.90 -21.91
CA ASN A 159 2.31 13.33 -22.39
C ASN A 159 1.34 12.15 -22.49
N GLU A 160 1.84 11.00 -22.93
CA GLU A 160 1.08 9.79 -23.18
C GLU A 160 1.67 8.64 -22.36
N VAL A 161 0.80 7.79 -21.84
CA VAL A 161 1.15 6.53 -21.18
C VAL A 161 0.46 5.41 -21.90
N ILE A 162 1.25 4.42 -22.33
CA ILE A 162 0.77 3.20 -22.95
C ILE A 162 1.22 2.04 -22.06
N VAL A 163 0.26 1.25 -21.59
CA VAL A 163 0.52 0.03 -20.82
C VAL A 163 0.19 -1.18 -21.67
N THR A 164 1.19 -2.02 -21.87
CA THR A 164 1.03 -3.28 -22.62
C THR A 164 1.71 -4.42 -21.88
N ASP A 165 1.12 -5.61 -21.96
CA ASP A 165 1.71 -6.84 -21.45
C ASP A 165 1.52 -8.03 -22.40
N LYS A 166 2.12 -9.16 -22.05
CA LYS A 166 2.02 -10.41 -22.81
C LYS A 166 0.63 -11.06 -22.78
N ASN A 167 -0.21 -10.73 -21.80
CA ASN A 167 -1.56 -11.29 -21.61
C ASN A 167 -2.61 -10.51 -22.39
N GLY A 168 -2.24 -9.36 -22.96
CA GLY A 168 -3.09 -8.57 -23.86
C GLY A 168 -3.60 -7.27 -23.24
N THR A 169 -3.07 -6.82 -22.12
CA THR A 169 -3.27 -5.42 -21.69
C THR A 169 -2.79 -4.50 -22.80
N ASN A 170 -3.63 -3.54 -23.17
CA ASN A 170 -3.32 -2.48 -24.13
C ASN A 170 -4.17 -1.27 -23.77
N LEU A 171 -3.64 -0.43 -22.90
CA LEU A 171 -4.34 0.71 -22.32
C LEU A 171 -3.56 1.99 -22.62
N VAL A 172 -4.25 3.01 -23.08
CA VAL A 172 -3.69 4.33 -23.42
C VAL A 172 -4.34 5.38 -22.51
N GLY A 173 -3.55 6.35 -22.05
CA GLY A 173 -4.01 7.53 -21.31
C GLY A 173 -3.04 8.70 -21.49
N TYR A 174 -3.50 9.93 -21.25
CA TYR A 174 -2.70 11.15 -21.42
C TYR A 174 -2.52 11.87 -20.07
N ASN A 175 -1.27 12.12 -19.70
CA ASN A 175 -0.94 12.74 -18.41
C ASN A 175 -1.19 14.26 -18.37
N GLN A 176 -0.92 14.99 -19.42
CA GLN A 176 -1.16 16.44 -19.54
C GLN A 176 -0.70 17.25 -18.30
N GLY A 177 0.49 16.94 -17.76
CA GLY A 177 1.04 17.65 -16.61
C GLY A 177 0.43 17.25 -15.25
N ARG A 178 -0.26 16.10 -15.17
CA ARG A 178 -0.73 15.54 -13.89
C ARG A 178 0.43 15.32 -12.93
N GLY A 179 0.17 15.55 -11.66
CA GLY A 179 1.14 15.29 -10.60
C GLY A 179 1.41 13.81 -10.41
N VAL A 180 2.57 13.49 -9.87
CA VAL A 180 3.00 12.12 -9.57
C VAL A 180 3.36 12.03 -8.10
N LYS A 181 2.81 11.04 -7.41
CA LYS A 181 3.08 10.76 -6.00
C LYS A 181 4.15 9.67 -5.91
N HIS A 182 5.27 9.99 -5.27
CA HIS A 182 6.29 9.02 -4.88
C HIS A 182 6.02 8.53 -3.46
N SER A 183 5.76 7.24 -3.27
CA SER A 183 5.60 6.60 -1.96
C SER A 183 6.95 6.13 -1.42
N GLY A 184 7.11 6.16 -0.09
CA GLY A 184 8.31 5.64 0.58
C GLY A 184 9.47 6.61 0.69
N GLN A 185 9.23 7.90 0.52
CA GLN A 185 10.19 8.93 0.91
C GLN A 185 10.39 8.88 2.44
N ARG A 186 11.57 9.27 2.91
CA ARG A 186 11.83 9.32 4.35
C ARG A 186 10.90 10.31 5.06
N ALA A 187 10.58 10.03 6.31
CA ALA A 187 9.73 10.86 7.14
C ALA A 187 10.44 12.15 7.62
N THR A 188 10.90 12.96 6.68
CA THR A 188 11.61 14.22 6.94
C THR A 188 10.69 15.36 7.35
N LYS A 189 9.42 15.31 6.93
CA LYS A 189 8.45 16.38 7.14
C LYS A 189 7.50 16.04 8.27
N LYS A 190 7.42 16.93 9.28
CA LYS A 190 6.42 16.83 10.35
C LYS A 190 5.01 17.02 9.80
N GLY A 191 4.03 16.33 10.37
CA GLY A 191 2.64 16.41 9.97
C GLY A 191 2.37 15.84 8.57
N TYR A 192 3.23 14.93 8.10
CA TYR A 192 3.11 14.33 6.79
C TYR A 192 3.22 12.80 6.85
N PRO A 193 2.26 12.06 6.29
CA PRO A 193 2.32 10.60 6.26
C PRO A 193 3.32 10.13 5.20
N VAL A 194 4.05 9.08 5.51
CA VAL A 194 4.87 8.34 4.56
C VAL A 194 4.36 6.92 4.44
N MET A 195 4.49 6.34 3.25
CA MET A 195 4.01 4.99 2.97
C MET A 195 5.19 4.06 2.68
N LEU A 196 4.95 2.77 2.71
CA LEU A 196 5.95 1.77 2.33
C LEU A 196 6.55 2.10 0.95
N GLY A 197 7.88 1.98 0.83
CA GLY A 197 8.61 2.34 -0.38
C GLY A 197 8.46 1.37 -1.54
N GLY A 198 8.72 1.88 -2.75
CA GLY A 198 8.72 1.10 -3.98
C GLY A 198 7.48 1.26 -4.84
N GLN A 199 6.82 2.42 -4.79
CA GLN A 199 5.67 2.73 -5.63
C GLN A 199 5.68 4.21 -6.05
N VAL A 200 5.37 4.49 -7.31
CA VAL A 200 4.96 5.82 -7.78
C VAL A 200 3.57 5.73 -8.38
N SER A 201 2.71 6.70 -8.05
CA SER A 201 1.29 6.66 -8.41
C SER A 201 0.87 7.99 -9.04
N TRP A 202 0.00 7.92 -10.04
CA TRP A 202 -0.57 9.09 -10.71
C TRP A 202 -1.93 8.75 -11.33
N CYS A 203 -2.65 9.75 -11.78
CA CYS A 203 -3.83 9.53 -12.61
C CYS A 203 -3.68 10.31 -13.92
N PRO A 204 -3.68 9.64 -15.09
CA PRO A 204 -3.87 10.33 -16.36
C PRO A 204 -5.18 11.11 -16.38
N VAL A 205 -5.38 11.99 -17.34
CA VAL A 205 -6.68 12.64 -17.55
C VAL A 205 -7.71 11.55 -17.81
N GLU A 206 -8.66 11.41 -16.94
CA GLU A 206 -9.50 10.23 -16.78
C GLU A 206 -10.25 9.88 -18.07
N GLU A 207 -10.82 10.86 -18.75
CA GLU A 207 -11.58 10.69 -19.99
C GLU A 207 -10.72 10.27 -21.18
N THR A 208 -9.41 10.28 -21.03
CA THR A 208 -8.47 9.85 -22.08
C THR A 208 -8.07 8.38 -21.95
N ILE A 209 -8.46 7.71 -20.87
CA ILE A 209 -8.08 6.33 -20.60
C ILE A 209 -8.99 5.39 -21.37
N ASN A 210 -8.40 4.69 -22.35
CA ASN A 210 -9.14 3.78 -23.21
C ASN A 210 -8.32 2.53 -23.50
N GLY A 211 -9.00 1.40 -23.65
CA GLY A 211 -8.41 0.14 -24.07
C GLY A 211 -8.74 -1.05 -23.19
N LYS A 212 -7.86 -2.03 -23.17
CA LYS A 212 -8.02 -3.28 -22.41
C LYS A 212 -7.01 -3.35 -21.27
N LEU A 213 -7.48 -3.69 -20.08
CA LEU A 213 -6.70 -3.93 -18.88
C LEU A 213 -6.94 -5.36 -18.42
N ILE A 214 -5.86 -6.09 -18.11
CA ILE A 214 -5.95 -7.47 -17.63
C ILE A 214 -5.19 -7.59 -16.30
N PHE A 215 -5.93 -7.79 -15.23
CA PHE A 215 -5.33 -8.19 -13.95
C PHE A 215 -5.01 -9.68 -13.99
N ASP A 216 -3.77 -10.05 -13.75
CA ASP A 216 -3.26 -11.41 -13.88
C ASP A 216 -2.60 -11.97 -12.64
N SER A 217 -2.42 -11.15 -11.59
CA SER A 217 -1.65 -11.55 -10.41
C SER A 217 -2.44 -11.48 -9.12
N ALA A 218 -2.86 -10.30 -8.72
CA ALA A 218 -3.61 -10.06 -7.48
C ALA A 218 -4.68 -9.00 -7.69
N LEU A 219 -5.77 -9.07 -6.90
CA LEU A 219 -6.84 -8.08 -6.87
C LEU A 219 -7.48 -8.06 -5.48
N PHE A 220 -7.53 -6.90 -4.84
CA PHE A 220 -8.08 -6.74 -3.50
C PHE A 220 -8.49 -5.29 -3.22
N PRO A 221 -9.61 -5.03 -2.52
CA PRO A 221 -10.73 -5.92 -2.26
C PRO A 221 -11.42 -6.44 -3.55
N PRO A 222 -12.26 -7.45 -3.49
CA PRO A 222 -12.91 -8.06 -2.32
C PRO A 222 -12.05 -9.11 -1.63
N ASP A 223 -12.33 -9.38 -0.34
CA ASP A 223 -11.62 -10.37 0.49
C ASP A 223 -11.70 -11.81 -0.07
N THR A 224 -12.62 -12.07 -0.99
CA THR A 224 -12.79 -13.36 -1.67
C THR A 224 -11.85 -13.56 -2.86
N LEU A 225 -11.07 -12.54 -3.20
CA LEU A 225 -10.01 -12.59 -4.20
C LEU A 225 -8.64 -12.58 -3.50
N GLY A 226 -7.74 -11.73 -3.85
CA GLY A 226 -6.35 -11.76 -3.44
C GLY A 226 -5.52 -12.25 -4.59
N LEU A 227 -4.82 -13.39 -4.46
CA LEU A 227 -4.17 -14.03 -5.62
C LEU A 227 -5.23 -14.54 -6.61
N LEU A 228 -5.07 -14.15 -7.87
CA LEU A 228 -5.99 -14.54 -8.95
C LEU A 228 -5.67 -15.96 -9.43
N ASN A 229 -6.72 -16.74 -9.66
CA ASN A 229 -6.65 -18.06 -10.30
C ASN A 229 -6.97 -17.98 -11.79
N SER A 230 -7.57 -16.88 -12.22
CA SER A 230 -7.90 -16.60 -13.62
C SER A 230 -7.82 -15.10 -13.87
N ASN A 231 -7.44 -14.71 -15.08
CA ASN A 231 -7.36 -13.30 -15.45
C ASN A 231 -8.72 -12.60 -15.29
N VAL A 232 -8.68 -11.33 -14.89
CA VAL A 232 -9.81 -10.42 -14.89
C VAL A 232 -9.58 -9.38 -15.96
N GLU A 233 -10.34 -9.47 -17.05
CA GLU A 233 -10.20 -8.62 -18.23
C GLU A 233 -11.24 -7.50 -18.20
N LEU A 234 -10.78 -6.25 -18.31
CA LEU A 234 -11.60 -5.06 -18.27
C LEU A 234 -11.46 -4.31 -19.59
N THR A 235 -12.60 -3.90 -20.18
CA THR A 235 -12.61 -2.91 -21.26
C THR A 235 -12.93 -1.55 -20.67
N LEU A 236 -12.07 -0.57 -20.95
CA LEU A 236 -12.23 0.81 -20.50
C LEU A 236 -12.55 1.73 -21.68
N GLU A 237 -13.54 2.57 -21.49
CA GLU A 237 -13.91 3.67 -22.38
C GLU A 237 -14.02 4.97 -21.58
N ASN A 238 -13.21 5.96 -21.93
CA ASN A 238 -13.18 7.26 -21.24
C ASN A 238 -13.01 7.14 -19.72
N GLY A 239 -12.11 6.22 -19.28
CA GLY A 239 -11.81 5.98 -17.87
C GLY A 239 -12.84 5.16 -17.10
N VAL A 240 -13.87 4.63 -17.77
CA VAL A 240 -14.92 3.83 -17.16
C VAL A 240 -14.84 2.38 -17.66
N VAL A 241 -14.92 1.43 -16.76
CA VAL A 241 -15.04 0.00 -17.08
C VAL A 241 -16.41 -0.26 -17.66
N THR A 242 -16.48 -0.60 -18.94
CA THR A 242 -17.72 -0.86 -19.68
C THR A 242 -17.99 -2.35 -19.83
N LYS A 243 -16.99 -3.21 -19.67
CA LYS A 243 -17.11 -4.67 -19.79
C LYS A 243 -16.12 -5.37 -18.87
N ILE A 244 -16.55 -6.46 -18.25
CA ILE A 244 -15.71 -7.35 -17.43
C ILE A 244 -15.84 -8.76 -18.00
N GLU A 245 -14.71 -9.40 -18.31
CA GLU A 245 -14.64 -10.73 -18.90
C GLU A 245 -13.59 -11.58 -18.18
N GLY A 246 -13.68 -12.89 -18.32
CA GLY A 246 -12.73 -13.85 -17.76
C GLY A 246 -13.43 -15.01 -17.07
N GLY A 247 -12.68 -15.65 -16.16
CA GLY A 247 -13.16 -16.82 -15.44
C GLY A 247 -13.96 -16.50 -14.18
N LYS A 248 -13.82 -17.37 -13.19
CA LYS A 248 -14.52 -17.25 -11.90
C LYS A 248 -14.18 -15.95 -11.18
N ASP A 249 -12.91 -15.52 -11.21
CA ASP A 249 -12.45 -14.34 -10.46
C ASP A 249 -13.06 -13.06 -11.06
N ALA A 250 -13.19 -12.98 -12.38
CA ALA A 250 -13.89 -11.88 -13.06
C ALA A 250 -15.37 -11.79 -12.64
N ALA A 251 -16.07 -12.93 -12.55
CA ALA A 251 -17.46 -12.95 -12.10
C ALA A 251 -17.63 -12.54 -10.63
N ILE A 252 -16.67 -12.90 -9.77
CA ILE A 252 -16.65 -12.46 -8.36
C ILE A 252 -16.44 -10.94 -8.30
N PHE A 253 -15.50 -10.42 -9.09
CA PHE A 253 -15.17 -9.00 -9.14
C PHE A 253 -16.35 -8.16 -9.66
N GLU A 254 -16.95 -8.56 -10.77
CA GLU A 254 -18.12 -7.89 -11.34
C GLU A 254 -19.30 -7.84 -10.34
N LYS A 255 -19.58 -8.97 -9.67
CA LYS A 255 -20.58 -9.03 -8.63
C LYS A 255 -20.28 -8.10 -7.47
N TRP A 256 -19.01 -7.98 -7.08
CA TRP A 256 -18.58 -7.13 -5.99
C TRP A 256 -18.76 -5.64 -6.34
N LEU A 257 -18.36 -5.22 -7.55
CA LEU A 257 -18.58 -3.85 -8.02
C LEU A 257 -20.08 -3.49 -8.07
N ASN A 258 -20.90 -4.37 -8.63
CA ASN A 258 -22.33 -4.15 -8.79
C ASN A 258 -23.11 -4.07 -7.47
N LYS A 259 -22.63 -4.72 -6.38
CA LYS A 259 -23.33 -4.72 -5.08
C LYS A 259 -23.50 -3.32 -4.47
N PHE A 260 -22.65 -2.38 -4.83
CA PHE A 260 -22.68 -1.03 -4.28
C PHE A 260 -23.72 -0.14 -4.94
N ASN A 261 -24.20 -0.50 -6.12
CA ASN A 261 -25.11 0.32 -6.92
C ASN A 261 -24.62 1.77 -7.07
N ASP A 262 -23.31 1.93 -7.27
CA ASP A 262 -22.62 3.20 -7.40
C ASP A 262 -21.82 3.21 -8.73
N PRO A 263 -22.16 4.08 -9.69
CA PRO A 263 -21.46 4.14 -10.98
C PRO A 263 -19.98 4.52 -10.84
N ASN A 264 -19.58 5.23 -9.78
CA ASN A 264 -18.20 5.58 -9.54
C ASN A 264 -17.31 4.35 -9.20
N MET A 265 -17.93 3.24 -8.80
CA MET A 265 -17.21 1.97 -8.60
C MET A 265 -16.62 1.38 -9.88
N PHE A 266 -17.03 1.86 -11.05
CA PHE A 266 -16.51 1.44 -12.35
C PHE A 266 -15.50 2.41 -12.96
N ARG A 267 -15.11 3.46 -12.24
CA ARG A 267 -14.12 4.43 -12.72
C ARG A 267 -12.71 4.02 -12.33
N LEU A 268 -11.78 4.13 -13.28
CA LEU A 268 -10.37 3.90 -13.02
C LEU A 268 -9.81 5.11 -12.25
N ALA A 269 -9.28 4.86 -11.06
CA ALA A 269 -8.87 5.87 -10.11
C ALA A 269 -7.41 6.31 -10.28
N HIS A 270 -6.50 5.36 -10.55
CA HIS A 270 -5.08 5.66 -10.68
C HIS A 270 -4.29 4.53 -11.34
N TYR A 271 -3.08 4.87 -11.73
CA TYR A 271 -2.01 3.98 -12.12
C TYR A 271 -0.91 4.03 -11.09
N SER A 272 -0.21 2.93 -10.88
CA SER A 272 1.02 2.90 -10.10
C SER A 272 2.05 1.97 -10.73
N ILE A 273 3.32 2.30 -10.56
CA ILE A 273 4.44 1.41 -10.90
C ILE A 273 4.99 0.86 -9.59
N GLY A 274 5.01 -0.46 -9.43
CA GLY A 274 5.68 -1.16 -8.35
C GLY A 274 7.14 -1.41 -8.68
N PHE A 275 8.05 -1.10 -7.74
CA PHE A 275 9.49 -1.25 -7.97
C PHE A 275 10.30 -1.59 -6.71
N ASN A 276 9.67 -2.20 -5.70
CA ASN A 276 10.42 -2.65 -4.52
C ASN A 276 11.16 -3.96 -4.86
N PRO A 277 12.50 -3.99 -4.86
CA PRO A 277 13.27 -5.17 -5.26
C PRO A 277 13.12 -6.35 -4.29
N GLY A 278 12.59 -6.12 -3.10
CA GLY A 278 12.28 -7.17 -2.13
C GLY A 278 10.97 -7.90 -2.40
N VAL A 279 10.11 -7.36 -3.28
CA VAL A 279 8.84 -7.99 -3.68
C VAL A 279 9.00 -8.55 -5.09
N THR A 280 9.23 -9.85 -5.18
CA THR A 280 9.56 -10.54 -6.44
C THR A 280 8.45 -11.42 -6.98
N LYS A 281 7.40 -11.63 -6.21
CA LYS A 281 6.21 -12.40 -6.58
C LYS A 281 4.98 -11.90 -5.83
N PRO A 282 3.79 -12.04 -6.40
CA PRO A 282 2.56 -11.66 -5.70
C PRO A 282 2.29 -12.60 -4.52
N THR A 283 1.67 -12.07 -3.48
CA THR A 283 1.36 -12.78 -2.22
C THR A 283 -0.14 -12.80 -1.89
N GLY A 284 -0.95 -12.01 -2.59
CA GLY A 284 -2.36 -11.78 -2.28
C GLY A 284 -2.57 -10.72 -1.20
N ARG A 285 -1.48 -10.10 -0.70
CA ARG A 285 -1.53 -8.98 0.25
C ARG A 285 -1.26 -7.69 -0.48
N ILE A 286 -2.30 -6.94 -0.74
CA ILE A 286 -2.26 -5.79 -1.65
C ILE A 286 -1.18 -4.77 -1.28
N VAL A 287 -0.95 -4.47 -0.01
CA VAL A 287 0.09 -3.53 0.45
C VAL A 287 1.49 -3.96 0.00
N GLU A 288 1.75 -5.27 -0.12
CA GLU A 288 2.99 -5.82 -0.68
C GLU A 288 2.93 -5.86 -2.20
N ASP A 289 1.82 -6.37 -2.75
CA ASP A 289 1.68 -6.66 -4.18
C ASP A 289 1.69 -5.41 -5.06
N GLU A 290 1.19 -4.27 -4.59
CA GLU A 290 1.32 -2.96 -5.25
C GLU A 290 2.78 -2.54 -5.49
N ARG A 291 3.72 -3.15 -4.78
CA ARG A 291 5.15 -2.87 -4.84
C ARG A 291 5.93 -3.93 -5.56
N LEU A 292 5.25 -4.91 -6.15
CA LEU A 292 5.88 -5.96 -6.95
C LEU A 292 6.79 -5.35 -8.01
N PHE A 293 8.05 -5.79 -8.03
CA PHE A 293 9.06 -5.18 -8.90
C PHE A 293 8.70 -5.38 -10.38
N GLY A 294 8.43 -4.26 -11.06
CA GLY A 294 8.09 -4.23 -12.48
C GLY A 294 6.60 -4.36 -12.79
N CYS A 295 5.72 -4.43 -11.79
CA CYS A 295 4.28 -4.45 -12.04
C CYS A 295 3.73 -3.06 -12.37
N ILE A 296 2.56 -3.07 -13.00
CA ILE A 296 1.63 -1.95 -12.99
C ILE A 296 0.45 -2.33 -12.09
N GLU A 297 0.17 -1.50 -11.12
CA GLU A 297 -1.03 -1.57 -10.30
C GLU A 297 -2.02 -0.52 -10.79
N MET A 298 -3.32 -0.85 -10.78
CA MET A 298 -4.38 0.08 -11.13
C MET A 298 -5.53 0.02 -10.13
N GLY A 299 -5.87 1.21 -9.61
CA GLY A 299 -6.98 1.40 -8.70
C GLY A 299 -8.30 1.66 -9.44
N ILE A 300 -9.40 1.09 -8.93
CA ILE A 300 -10.77 1.29 -9.43
C ILE A 300 -11.67 1.70 -8.27
N GLY A 301 -12.59 2.62 -8.50
CA GLY A 301 -13.50 3.16 -7.48
C GLY A 301 -13.11 4.57 -7.03
N SER A 302 -13.06 4.84 -5.72
CA SER A 302 -12.73 6.16 -5.18
C SER A 302 -11.35 6.65 -5.64
N GLN A 303 -11.26 7.94 -6.00
CA GLN A 303 -9.98 8.60 -6.29
C GLN A 303 -9.70 9.65 -5.21
N GLY A 304 -8.66 9.41 -4.42
CA GLY A 304 -8.24 10.34 -3.38
C GLY A 304 -7.51 11.58 -3.92
N ALA A 305 -7.61 12.70 -3.20
CA ALA A 305 -6.99 13.97 -3.58
C ALA A 305 -5.44 13.88 -3.69
N SER A 306 -4.81 12.94 -2.99
CA SER A 306 -3.35 12.73 -3.05
C SER A 306 -2.84 12.26 -4.42
N LEU A 307 -3.73 11.76 -5.27
CA LEU A 307 -3.43 11.30 -6.63
C LEU A 307 -3.47 12.44 -7.66
N MET A 308 -3.89 13.64 -7.24
CA MET A 308 -3.90 14.86 -8.05
C MET A 308 -4.71 14.76 -9.36
N GLY A 309 -5.71 13.86 -9.37
CA GLY A 309 -6.71 13.71 -10.43
C GLY A 309 -7.96 14.55 -10.21
N ALA A 310 -9.07 14.16 -10.84
CA ALA A 310 -10.38 14.84 -10.71
C ALA A 310 -10.97 14.76 -9.31
N CYS A 311 -10.55 13.77 -8.52
CA CYS A 311 -10.96 13.50 -7.15
C CYS A 311 -12.47 13.28 -7.01
N TRP A 312 -12.88 12.04 -6.80
CA TRP A 312 -14.27 11.69 -6.52
C TRP A 312 -14.38 10.59 -5.48
N ASP A 313 -15.49 10.56 -4.79
CA ASP A 313 -15.83 9.48 -3.87
C ASP A 313 -16.60 8.37 -4.61
N ALA A 314 -16.33 7.13 -4.23
CA ALA A 314 -17.11 5.95 -4.53
C ALA A 314 -17.37 5.16 -3.25
N ALA A 315 -18.25 4.18 -3.30
CA ALA A 315 -18.58 3.35 -2.14
C ALA A 315 -17.41 2.51 -1.62
N ALA A 316 -16.40 2.25 -2.48
CA ALA A 316 -15.16 1.56 -2.12
C ALA A 316 -14.02 1.90 -3.09
N HIS A 317 -12.85 1.29 -2.84
CA HIS A 317 -11.68 1.30 -3.71
C HIS A 317 -11.13 -0.12 -3.80
N THR A 318 -10.53 -0.48 -4.92
CA THR A 318 -9.90 -1.79 -5.14
C THR A 318 -8.67 -1.61 -6.02
N ASP A 319 -7.66 -2.42 -5.80
CA ASP A 319 -6.41 -2.39 -6.53
C ASP A 319 -6.15 -3.74 -7.20
N GLY A 320 -5.75 -3.69 -8.46
CA GLY A 320 -5.42 -4.88 -9.23
C GLY A 320 -4.03 -4.79 -9.86
N ILE A 321 -3.36 -5.93 -9.96
CA ILE A 321 -1.97 -6.04 -10.37
C ILE A 321 -1.87 -6.68 -11.75
N VAL A 322 -1.12 -6.02 -12.64
CA VAL A 322 -0.61 -6.50 -13.93
C VAL A 322 0.87 -6.80 -13.77
N SER A 323 1.30 -8.07 -13.94
CA SER A 323 2.68 -8.53 -13.69
C SER A 323 3.53 -8.77 -14.95
#